data_d417d8ec9d74e4ac0a4298c2670f8250
#
_entry.id   d417d8ec9d74e4ac0a4298c2670f8250
#
_cell.length_a   1.000
_cell.length_b   1.000
_cell.length_c   1.000
_cell.angle_alpha   90.00
_cell.angle_beta   90.00
_cell.angle_gamma   90.00
#
_symmetry.space_group_name_H-M   'P 1'
#
loop_
_entity.id
_entity.type
_entity.pdbx_description
1 polymer ?
#
loop_
_entity_poly.entity_id
_entity_poly.type
_entity_poly.pdbx_seq_one_letter_code
_entity_poly.pdbx_strand_id
1 'polypeptide(L)'
;MEPCGGGGRLGELRREAAEYYRGHRVPQRVEEALNALFPLCPADLYGALANYFSTFSKAPVICKLAGRKVLDGVGKPTLEVEIYCTVKNYEKRICSAIMSSHSHVPEDASPEINEGDEKERSDSVATAVEWVNESLNAVLRDLKPTDQCEVDKMLGEYFRKKVEEKKIQKEEEEAAAPLSCAPSAVALSGKKKAAKPGKKMSSTERTIPPAEPIEPVLCGSLAIGGTSLAVAKAGATINHIPLYLHIALLKYNQDSPKEMTLPHPMITLLNCEKFSPAKLKLVKEVMLIPPAQLSLKQPSPQLADNKKGKAPNTGKKAPLPPLKRVSHLGCLITGWDNLEQPLLLMQTACNNIGLELGTDMYLAINCAAHELMDYVKGKYEILTGTFKSPDEMVDMYVELINKFPSIIALVDPLRKEDRQQWSNICCALGSKCYLIAEDAAANISKLKIDQSMNVPMCSGVVLKYINQTKVSDLIEFTGLLDGQRHITILGSPDGESSDDSLVDLAVGLGARFIKLGGLSRGERVTKYNRLLAIEEELAKNRTLRSEANFEFTDFAEETQPEKELSDVIPPPAQDSLPPQLSQPALQVHSLPAQLPDNNTLT
;
A
#
# COMPACT_ATOMS: atom_id res chain seq x y z
N MET A 1 -28.43 -68.72 34.16
CA MET A 1 -27.41 -68.19 33.23
C MET A 1 -28.11 -67.59 32.04
N GLU A 2 -28.34 -66.30 32.04
CA GLU A 2 -28.92 -65.57 30.91
C GLU A 2 -27.83 -65.34 29.85
N PRO A 3 -28.08 -65.48 28.54
CA PRO A 3 -27.10 -65.21 27.52
C PRO A 3 -27.00 -63.71 27.30
N CYS A 4 -25.79 -63.20 27.40
CA CYS A 4 -25.38 -61.81 27.15
C CYS A 4 -25.93 -61.28 25.82
N GLY A 5 -26.84 -60.32 25.92
CA GLY A 5 -27.47 -59.58 24.79
C GLY A 5 -26.52 -58.62 24.02
N GLY A 6 -25.27 -59.04 23.71
CA GLY A 6 -24.30 -58.22 22.96
C GLY A 6 -24.44 -58.26 21.45
N GLY A 7 -25.10 -59.24 20.88
CA GLY A 7 -25.15 -59.45 19.41
C GLY A 7 -26.08 -58.53 18.64
N GLY A 8 -27.17 -58.08 19.25
CA GLY A 8 -28.17 -57.21 18.58
C GLY A 8 -27.63 -55.79 18.32
N ARG A 9 -27.00 -55.17 19.32
CA ARG A 9 -26.45 -53.80 19.24
C ARG A 9 -25.28 -53.69 18.24
N LEU A 10 -24.45 -54.73 18.14
CA LEU A 10 -23.34 -54.77 17.18
C LEU A 10 -23.86 -54.93 15.74
N GLY A 11 -24.93 -55.70 15.53
CA GLY A 11 -25.60 -55.85 14.23
C GLY A 11 -26.26 -54.56 13.75
N GLU A 12 -26.87 -53.82 14.67
CA GLU A 12 -27.54 -52.54 14.41
C GLU A 12 -26.50 -51.45 14.03
N LEU A 13 -25.40 -51.31 14.77
CA LEU A 13 -24.29 -50.42 14.47
C LEU A 13 -23.63 -50.71 13.09
N ARG A 14 -23.50 -52.00 12.72
CA ARG A 14 -22.98 -52.38 11.41
C ARG A 14 -23.90 -51.98 10.26
N ARG A 15 -25.23 -52.08 10.48
CA ARG A 15 -26.21 -51.65 9.47
C ARG A 15 -26.21 -50.13 9.32
N GLU A 16 -26.23 -49.38 10.41
CA GLU A 16 -26.14 -47.93 10.42
C GLU A 16 -24.85 -47.44 9.73
N ALA A 17 -23.69 -48.05 10.04
CA ALA A 17 -22.43 -47.74 9.38
C ALA A 17 -22.47 -48.04 7.87
N ALA A 18 -23.07 -49.17 7.47
CA ALA A 18 -23.19 -49.51 6.05
C ALA A 18 -24.12 -48.53 5.29
N GLU A 19 -25.20 -48.09 5.90
CA GLU A 19 -26.13 -47.11 5.35
C GLU A 19 -25.43 -45.73 5.24
N TYR A 20 -24.73 -45.31 6.29
CA TYR A 20 -23.93 -44.07 6.30
C TYR A 20 -22.89 -44.04 5.17
N TYR A 21 -22.03 -45.09 5.08
CA TYR A 21 -20.99 -45.15 4.06
C TYR A 21 -21.56 -45.27 2.65
N ARG A 22 -22.72 -45.95 2.48
CA ARG A 22 -23.41 -46.03 1.19
C ARG A 22 -24.00 -44.68 0.79
N GLY A 23 -24.60 -43.95 1.72
CA GLY A 23 -25.13 -42.61 1.48
C GLY A 23 -24.06 -41.62 1.02
N HIS A 24 -22.84 -41.75 1.51
CA HIS A 24 -21.67 -40.95 1.13
C HIS A 24 -20.88 -41.55 -0.04
N ARG A 25 -21.33 -42.64 -0.68
CA ARG A 25 -20.66 -43.33 -1.78
C ARG A 25 -19.22 -43.74 -1.47
N VAL A 26 -18.88 -44.01 -0.20
CA VAL A 26 -17.50 -44.28 0.22
C VAL A 26 -16.90 -45.50 -0.50
N PRO A 27 -17.61 -46.66 -0.65
CA PRO A 27 -17.08 -47.83 -1.34
C PRO A 27 -16.67 -47.53 -2.79
N GLN A 28 -17.55 -46.82 -3.52
CA GLN A 28 -17.30 -46.42 -4.91
C GLN A 28 -16.08 -45.46 -5.02
N ARG A 29 -16.01 -44.48 -4.10
CA ARG A 29 -14.88 -43.53 -4.07
C ARG A 29 -13.55 -44.18 -3.73
N VAL A 30 -13.54 -45.19 -2.89
CA VAL A 30 -12.34 -45.98 -2.59
C VAL A 30 -11.88 -46.77 -3.83
N GLU A 31 -12.83 -47.44 -4.52
CA GLU A 31 -12.56 -48.15 -5.75
C GLU A 31 -11.99 -47.22 -6.86
N GLU A 32 -12.65 -46.08 -7.08
CA GLU A 32 -12.19 -45.03 -8.01
C GLU A 32 -10.78 -44.56 -7.66
N ALA A 33 -10.46 -44.31 -6.37
CA ALA A 33 -9.15 -43.91 -5.91
C ALA A 33 -8.08 -44.95 -6.23
N LEU A 34 -8.32 -46.22 -5.94
CA LEU A 34 -7.39 -47.32 -6.20
C LEU A 34 -7.15 -47.47 -7.70
N ASN A 35 -8.20 -47.41 -8.52
CA ASN A 35 -8.09 -47.50 -9.97
C ASN A 35 -7.33 -46.31 -10.58
N ALA A 36 -7.53 -45.08 -10.03
CA ALA A 36 -6.81 -43.91 -10.51
C ALA A 36 -5.33 -43.88 -10.13
N LEU A 37 -4.96 -44.45 -8.96
CA LEU A 37 -3.57 -44.42 -8.47
C LEU A 37 -2.75 -45.61 -8.94
N PHE A 38 -3.39 -46.74 -9.27
CA PHE A 38 -2.67 -47.95 -9.72
C PHE A 38 -1.75 -47.71 -10.94
N PRO A 39 -2.19 -47.02 -12.02
CA PRO A 39 -1.30 -46.78 -13.17
C PRO A 39 -0.12 -45.85 -12.85
N LEU A 40 -0.24 -45.01 -11.81
CA LEU A 40 0.75 -44.02 -11.41
C LEU A 40 1.84 -44.63 -10.52
N CYS A 41 1.59 -45.79 -9.89
CA CYS A 41 2.48 -46.47 -8.95
C CYS A 41 3.25 -45.52 -8.02
N PRO A 42 2.56 -44.66 -7.24
CA PRO A 42 3.22 -43.61 -6.46
C PRO A 42 4.12 -44.25 -5.39
N ALA A 43 5.29 -43.64 -5.14
CA ALA A 43 6.21 -44.07 -4.11
C ALA A 43 5.62 -44.03 -2.69
N ASP A 44 4.73 -43.02 -2.42
CA ASP A 44 3.91 -42.92 -1.21
C ASP A 44 2.42 -43.13 -1.57
N LEU A 45 1.98 -44.38 -1.50
CA LEU A 45 0.59 -44.74 -1.80
C LEU A 45 -0.39 -44.08 -0.83
N TYR A 46 -0.07 -44.04 0.46
CA TYR A 46 -0.99 -43.47 1.46
C TYR A 46 -1.10 -41.93 1.34
N GLY A 47 -0.01 -41.24 1.03
CA GLY A 47 -0.02 -39.82 0.72
C GLY A 47 -0.84 -39.54 -0.54
N ALA A 48 -0.69 -40.35 -1.58
CA ALA A 48 -1.47 -40.23 -2.81
C ALA A 48 -2.97 -40.48 -2.59
N LEU A 49 -3.36 -41.49 -1.79
CA LEU A 49 -4.75 -41.69 -1.36
C LEU A 49 -5.29 -40.51 -0.55
N ALA A 50 -4.50 -39.98 0.39
CA ALA A 50 -4.90 -38.80 1.18
C ALA A 50 -5.13 -37.58 0.27
N ASN A 51 -4.28 -37.35 -0.73
CA ASN A 51 -4.43 -36.29 -1.71
C ASN A 51 -5.69 -36.50 -2.56
N TYR A 52 -5.93 -37.72 -3.05
CA TYR A 52 -7.13 -38.05 -3.81
C TYR A 52 -8.40 -37.76 -3.01
N PHE A 53 -8.49 -38.23 -1.76
CA PHE A 53 -9.67 -37.99 -0.93
C PHE A 53 -9.80 -36.53 -0.49
N SER A 54 -8.70 -35.77 -0.47
CA SER A 54 -8.73 -34.33 -0.18
C SER A 54 -9.54 -33.54 -1.20
N THR A 55 -9.64 -33.99 -2.45
CA THR A 55 -10.43 -33.33 -3.50
C THR A 55 -11.93 -33.36 -3.21
N PHE A 56 -12.39 -34.31 -2.38
CA PHE A 56 -13.80 -34.44 -1.94
C PHE A 56 -14.06 -33.82 -0.56
N SER A 57 -13.03 -33.25 0.09
CA SER A 57 -13.21 -32.60 1.38
C SER A 57 -13.95 -31.29 1.23
N LYS A 58 -14.66 -30.86 2.27
CA LYS A 58 -15.29 -29.55 2.30
C LYS A 58 -14.20 -28.48 2.17
N ALA A 59 -14.53 -27.41 1.41
CA ALA A 59 -13.66 -26.24 1.33
C ALA A 59 -13.37 -25.68 2.74
N PRO A 60 -12.14 -25.23 3.01
CA PRO A 60 -11.81 -24.59 4.27
C PRO A 60 -12.69 -23.37 4.54
N VAL A 61 -13.16 -23.23 5.79
CA VAL A 61 -13.94 -22.07 6.24
C VAL A 61 -13.30 -21.47 7.49
N ILE A 62 -13.47 -20.18 7.68
CA ILE A 62 -12.98 -19.45 8.86
C ILE A 62 -13.72 -19.96 10.07
N CYS A 63 -13.01 -20.47 11.07
CA CYS A 63 -13.61 -20.92 12.33
C CYS A 63 -13.27 -19.99 13.50
N LYS A 64 -12.15 -19.24 13.41
CA LYS A 64 -11.74 -18.32 14.45
C LYS A 64 -10.83 -17.24 13.92
N LEU A 65 -11.01 -16.02 14.40
CA LEU A 65 -10.07 -14.92 14.32
C LEU A 65 -9.41 -14.71 15.69
N ALA A 66 -8.14 -14.32 15.71
CA ALA A 66 -7.47 -13.91 16.95
C ALA A 66 -6.69 -12.62 16.71
N GLY A 67 -7.10 -11.55 17.38
CA GLY A 67 -6.41 -10.26 17.40
C GLY A 67 -5.45 -10.19 18.58
N ARG A 68 -4.24 -9.68 18.35
CA ARG A 68 -3.24 -9.45 19.40
C ARG A 68 -2.58 -8.09 19.23
N LYS A 69 -2.24 -7.47 20.37
CA LYS A 69 -1.40 -6.28 20.41
C LYS A 69 0.07 -6.70 20.23
N VAL A 70 0.74 -6.10 19.24
CA VAL A 70 2.18 -6.27 18.97
C VAL A 70 2.83 -4.90 18.83
N LEU A 71 4.15 -4.86 18.63
CA LEU A 71 4.88 -3.61 18.39
C LEU A 71 5.25 -3.45 16.93
N ASP A 72 5.18 -2.21 16.45
CA ASP A 72 5.71 -1.82 15.15
C ASP A 72 7.24 -1.61 15.17
N GLY A 73 7.83 -1.20 14.04
CA GLY A 73 9.26 -0.99 13.89
C GLY A 73 9.82 0.17 14.71
N VAL A 74 8.99 1.06 15.25
CA VAL A 74 9.40 2.15 16.16
C VAL A 74 9.05 1.86 17.61
N GLY A 75 8.54 0.65 17.92
CA GLY A 75 8.21 0.21 19.26
C GLY A 75 6.84 0.68 19.75
N LYS A 76 5.98 1.20 18.87
CA LYS A 76 4.62 1.60 19.21
C LYS A 76 3.64 0.44 19.03
N PRO A 77 2.53 0.42 19.80
CA PRO A 77 1.53 -0.65 19.67
C PRO A 77 0.86 -0.64 18.31
N THR A 78 0.65 -1.84 17.77
CA THR A 78 -0.15 -2.11 16.58
C THR A 78 -0.88 -3.46 16.69
N LEU A 79 -1.62 -3.85 15.65
CA LEU A 79 -2.49 -5.02 15.62
C LEU A 79 -1.87 -6.15 14.78
N GLU A 80 -1.85 -7.36 15.33
CA GLU A 80 -1.72 -8.62 14.57
C GLU A 80 -3.06 -9.34 14.53
N VAL A 81 -3.46 -9.83 13.37
CA VAL A 81 -4.65 -10.65 13.15
C VAL A 81 -4.24 -12.03 12.65
N GLU A 82 -4.66 -13.08 13.36
CA GLU A 82 -4.48 -14.48 12.97
C GLU A 82 -5.78 -15.06 12.45
N ILE A 83 -5.69 -15.86 11.38
CA ILE A 83 -6.81 -16.59 10.79
C ILE A 83 -6.66 -18.07 11.08
N TYR A 84 -7.70 -18.65 11.64
CA TYR A 84 -7.88 -20.09 11.84
C TYR A 84 -9.03 -20.59 10.98
N CYS A 85 -8.81 -21.70 10.28
CA CYS A 85 -9.82 -22.34 9.46
C CYS A 85 -10.04 -23.79 9.87
N THR A 86 -11.28 -24.27 9.70
CA THR A 86 -11.58 -25.70 9.72
C THR A 86 -11.12 -26.32 8.40
N VAL A 87 -10.05 -27.10 8.46
CA VAL A 87 -9.46 -27.80 7.31
C VAL A 87 -9.52 -29.30 7.59
N LYS A 88 -10.31 -30.07 6.80
CA LYS A 88 -10.48 -31.53 6.97
C LYS A 88 -10.89 -31.89 8.41
N ASN A 89 -11.88 -31.17 8.97
CA ASN A 89 -12.43 -31.30 10.32
C ASN A 89 -11.49 -30.90 11.49
N TYR A 90 -10.31 -30.32 11.19
CA TYR A 90 -9.41 -29.81 12.23
C TYR A 90 -9.31 -28.29 12.15
N GLU A 91 -9.28 -27.64 13.31
CA GLU A 91 -8.91 -26.24 13.42
C GLU A 91 -7.41 -26.09 13.16
N LYS A 92 -7.06 -25.25 12.22
CA LYS A 92 -5.66 -24.94 11.87
C LYS A 92 -5.47 -23.43 11.79
N ARG A 93 -4.38 -22.94 12.42
CA ARG A 93 -3.87 -21.60 12.14
C ARG A 93 -3.33 -21.58 10.72
N ILE A 94 -3.83 -20.68 9.88
CA ILE A 94 -3.44 -20.58 8.47
C ILE A 94 -2.34 -19.55 8.29
N CYS A 95 -2.53 -18.33 8.79
CA CYS A 95 -1.59 -17.23 8.66
C CYS A 95 -1.85 -16.14 9.68
N SER A 96 -0.98 -15.11 9.66
CA SER A 96 -1.23 -13.84 10.35
C SER A 96 -0.85 -12.65 9.47
N ALA A 97 -1.40 -11.49 9.77
CA ALA A 97 -1.03 -10.20 9.21
C ALA A 97 -0.81 -9.19 10.34
N ILE A 98 0.23 -8.36 10.20
CA ILE A 98 0.53 -7.29 11.15
C ILE A 98 0.32 -5.96 10.45
N MET A 99 -0.57 -5.13 10.99
CA MET A 99 -0.84 -3.82 10.43
C MET A 99 0.29 -2.84 10.72
N SER A 100 0.52 -1.96 9.78
CA SER A 100 1.34 -0.77 10.00
C SER A 100 0.46 0.34 10.54
N SER A 101 1.01 1.18 11.41
CA SER A 101 0.30 2.30 12.02
C SER A 101 0.74 3.62 11.39
N HIS A 102 -0.18 4.57 11.28
CA HIS A 102 0.12 5.92 10.83
C HIS A 102 -0.12 6.90 11.97
N SER A 103 0.83 7.80 12.22
CA SER A 103 0.67 8.91 13.15
C SER A 103 0.60 10.22 12.36
N HIS A 104 -0.35 11.07 12.71
CA HIS A 104 -0.45 12.42 12.19
C HIS A 104 0.36 13.44 13.00
N VAL A 105 0.92 13.00 14.12
CA VAL A 105 1.68 13.87 15.02
C VAL A 105 3.13 13.97 14.51
N PRO A 106 3.65 15.18 14.30
CA PRO A 106 5.04 15.39 13.93
C PRO A 106 5.99 14.79 14.96
N GLU A 107 7.14 14.27 14.53
CA GLU A 107 8.15 13.64 15.43
C GLU A 107 8.67 14.57 16.54
N ASP A 108 8.56 15.87 16.33
CA ASP A 108 9.01 16.95 17.23
C ASP A 108 7.86 17.65 17.95
N ALA A 109 6.69 17.05 17.99
CA ALA A 109 5.58 17.54 18.79
C ALA A 109 5.95 17.62 20.27
N SER A 110 5.29 18.51 21.01
CA SER A 110 5.51 18.64 22.44
C SER A 110 5.26 17.30 23.17
N PRO A 111 5.92 17.04 24.30
CA PRO A 111 5.72 15.81 25.07
C PRO A 111 4.24 15.52 25.38
N GLU A 112 3.44 16.56 25.66
CA GLU A 112 2.01 16.46 25.96
C GLU A 112 1.20 15.97 24.76
N ILE A 113 1.53 16.43 23.56
CA ILE A 113 0.88 16.00 22.30
C ILE A 113 1.27 14.55 22.00
N ASN A 114 2.54 14.19 22.20
CA ASN A 114 3.03 12.83 21.99
C ASN A 114 2.39 11.83 22.97
N GLU A 115 2.23 12.19 24.26
CA GLU A 115 1.53 11.35 25.24
C GLU A 115 0.05 11.16 24.88
N GLY A 116 -0.61 12.21 24.38
CA GLY A 116 -1.99 12.17 23.89
C GLY A 116 -2.14 11.19 22.72
N ASP A 117 -1.29 11.31 21.69
CA ASP A 117 -1.25 10.42 20.52
C ASP A 117 -0.98 8.96 20.92
N GLU A 118 -0.04 8.74 21.84
CA GLU A 118 0.31 7.40 22.29
C GLU A 118 -0.84 6.71 23.03
N LYS A 119 -1.56 7.46 23.85
CA LYS A 119 -2.77 6.97 24.54
C LYS A 119 -3.87 6.67 23.53
N GLU A 120 -4.21 7.59 22.63
CA GLU A 120 -5.23 7.41 21.61
C GLU A 120 -4.92 6.19 20.73
N ARG A 121 -3.67 6.03 20.32
CA ARG A 121 -3.21 4.86 19.56
C ARG A 121 -3.37 3.57 20.37
N SER A 122 -2.95 3.56 21.64
CA SER A 122 -3.09 2.38 22.50
C SER A 122 -4.54 1.95 22.68
N ASP A 123 -5.44 2.93 22.86
CA ASP A 123 -6.88 2.70 23.00
C ASP A 123 -7.47 2.20 21.66
N SER A 124 -7.06 2.79 20.54
CA SER A 124 -7.48 2.35 19.20
C SER A 124 -7.06 0.90 18.91
N VAL A 125 -5.84 0.50 19.29
CA VAL A 125 -5.36 -0.87 19.11
C VAL A 125 -6.11 -1.82 20.05
N ALA A 126 -6.38 -1.43 21.31
CA ALA A 126 -7.17 -2.24 22.23
C ALA A 126 -8.58 -2.50 21.69
N THR A 127 -9.26 -1.47 21.19
CA THR A 127 -10.56 -1.58 20.54
C THR A 127 -10.49 -2.46 19.28
N ALA A 128 -9.43 -2.35 18.49
CA ALA A 128 -9.25 -3.19 17.31
C ALA A 128 -9.10 -4.67 17.67
N VAL A 129 -8.34 -4.98 18.73
CA VAL A 129 -8.21 -6.36 19.27
C VAL A 129 -9.55 -6.90 19.72
N GLU A 130 -10.34 -6.09 20.44
CA GLU A 130 -11.71 -6.46 20.87
C GLU A 130 -12.61 -6.75 19.64
N TRP A 131 -12.64 -5.88 18.65
CA TRP A 131 -13.44 -6.09 17.43
C TRP A 131 -13.06 -7.39 16.72
N VAL A 132 -11.77 -7.69 16.58
CA VAL A 132 -11.31 -8.94 15.95
C VAL A 132 -11.75 -10.15 16.75
N ASN A 133 -11.54 -10.14 18.08
CA ASN A 133 -11.80 -11.32 18.93
C ASN A 133 -13.27 -11.60 19.17
N GLU A 134 -14.12 -10.58 19.12
CA GLU A 134 -15.55 -10.70 19.42
C GLU A 134 -16.41 -10.54 18.16
N SER A 135 -16.63 -9.30 17.73
CA SER A 135 -17.62 -8.98 16.70
C SER A 135 -17.26 -9.53 15.34
N LEU A 136 -16.02 -9.31 14.86
CA LEU A 136 -15.60 -9.78 13.54
C LEU A 136 -15.42 -11.29 13.52
N ASN A 137 -15.01 -11.89 14.63
CA ASN A 137 -14.96 -13.35 14.79
C ASN A 137 -16.34 -14.00 14.61
N ALA A 138 -17.41 -13.36 15.10
CA ALA A 138 -18.79 -13.82 14.91
C ALA A 138 -19.28 -13.59 13.48
N VAL A 139 -19.02 -12.40 12.91
CA VAL A 139 -19.49 -11.99 11.57
C VAL A 139 -18.87 -12.81 10.44
N LEU A 140 -17.58 -13.16 10.56
CA LEU A 140 -16.83 -13.85 9.49
C LEU A 140 -16.77 -15.37 9.65
N ARG A 141 -17.39 -15.91 10.71
CA ARG A 141 -17.43 -17.36 10.93
C ARG A 141 -18.13 -18.06 9.77
N ASP A 142 -17.61 -19.21 9.40
CA ASP A 142 -18.09 -20.08 8.31
C ASP A 142 -17.95 -19.52 6.88
N LEU A 143 -17.39 -18.30 6.72
CA LEU A 143 -17.04 -17.76 5.41
C LEU A 143 -15.79 -18.45 4.86
N LYS A 144 -15.71 -18.52 3.53
CA LYS A 144 -14.53 -19.03 2.84
C LYS A 144 -13.45 -17.95 2.76
N PRO A 145 -12.22 -18.17 3.24
CA PRO A 145 -11.16 -17.18 3.14
C PRO A 145 -10.70 -16.92 1.69
N THR A 146 -11.10 -17.78 0.75
CA THR A 146 -10.85 -17.58 -0.69
C THR A 146 -11.84 -16.61 -1.35
N ASP A 147 -12.91 -16.24 -0.65
CA ASP A 147 -13.90 -15.28 -1.14
C ASP A 147 -13.68 -13.90 -0.50
N GLN A 148 -12.61 -13.24 -0.96
CA GLN A 148 -12.19 -11.92 -0.46
C GLN A 148 -13.28 -10.86 -0.60
N CYS A 149 -14.02 -10.87 -1.71
CA CYS A 149 -15.04 -9.85 -1.98
C CYS A 149 -16.17 -9.90 -0.94
N GLU A 150 -16.65 -11.10 -0.60
CA GLU A 150 -17.72 -11.25 0.40
C GLU A 150 -17.23 -10.86 1.80
N VAL A 151 -16.01 -11.28 2.17
CA VAL A 151 -15.40 -10.88 3.45
C VAL A 151 -15.26 -9.37 3.55
N ASP A 152 -14.70 -8.72 2.52
CA ASP A 152 -14.49 -7.28 2.51
C ASP A 152 -15.81 -6.49 2.50
N LYS A 153 -16.86 -7.03 1.88
CA LYS A 153 -18.20 -6.47 1.95
C LYS A 153 -18.73 -6.49 3.39
N MET A 154 -18.63 -7.64 4.08
CA MET A 154 -19.05 -7.77 5.48
C MET A 154 -18.25 -6.83 6.41
N LEU A 155 -16.93 -6.73 6.20
CA LEU A 155 -16.08 -5.78 6.92
C LEU A 155 -16.52 -4.32 6.68
N GLY A 156 -16.84 -3.96 5.44
CA GLY A 156 -17.34 -2.63 5.09
C GLY A 156 -18.69 -2.31 5.71
N GLU A 157 -19.61 -3.27 5.79
CA GLU A 157 -20.90 -3.11 6.45
C GLU A 157 -20.74 -2.93 7.95
N TYR A 158 -19.89 -3.73 8.58
CA TYR A 158 -19.55 -3.60 9.99
C TYR A 158 -18.94 -2.24 10.31
N PHE A 159 -17.99 -1.78 9.51
CA PHE A 159 -17.34 -0.48 9.69
C PHE A 159 -18.32 0.69 9.58
N ARG A 160 -19.20 0.67 8.56
CA ARG A 160 -20.25 1.70 8.39
C ARG A 160 -21.16 1.79 9.60
N LYS A 161 -21.57 0.63 10.14
CA LYS A 161 -22.38 0.57 11.36
C LYS A 161 -21.66 1.21 12.56
N LYS A 162 -20.35 0.94 12.74
CA LYS A 162 -19.55 1.54 13.82
C LYS A 162 -19.37 3.06 13.67
N VAL A 163 -19.24 3.55 12.44
CA VAL A 163 -19.20 4.99 12.16
C VAL A 163 -20.53 5.65 12.54
N GLU A 164 -21.65 5.01 12.24
CA GLU A 164 -22.99 5.52 12.54
C GLU A 164 -23.27 5.51 14.05
N GLU A 165 -22.93 4.43 14.75
CA GLU A 165 -23.00 4.34 16.21
C GLU A 165 -22.23 5.49 16.88
N LYS A 166 -21.00 5.80 16.40
CA LYS A 166 -20.21 6.91 16.96
C LYS A 166 -20.81 8.28 16.68
N LYS A 167 -21.46 8.48 15.53
CA LYS A 167 -22.16 9.75 15.22
C LYS A 167 -23.32 9.96 16.17
N ILE A 168 -24.15 8.96 16.38
CA ILE A 168 -25.30 9.01 17.29
C ILE A 168 -24.82 9.32 18.72
N GLN A 169 -23.79 8.63 19.21
CA GLN A 169 -23.22 8.88 20.54
C GLN A 169 -22.76 10.32 20.71
N LYS A 170 -22.07 10.87 19.68
CA LYS A 170 -21.59 12.25 19.72
C LYS A 170 -22.76 13.25 19.74
N GLU A 171 -23.82 13.02 18.96
CA GLU A 171 -25.02 13.86 18.94
C GLU A 171 -25.76 13.80 20.29
N GLU A 172 -25.81 12.62 20.94
CA GLU A 172 -26.39 12.45 22.28
C GLU A 172 -25.57 13.15 23.36
N GLU A 173 -24.23 13.10 23.30
CA GLU A 173 -23.32 13.78 24.21
C GLU A 173 -23.43 15.31 24.06
N GLU A 174 -23.50 15.83 22.82
CA GLU A 174 -23.70 17.25 22.53
C GLU A 174 -25.08 17.73 22.99
N ALA A 175 -26.12 16.91 22.86
CA ALA A 175 -27.47 17.21 23.34
C ALA A 175 -27.60 17.16 24.87
N ALA A 176 -26.79 16.30 25.53
CA ALA A 176 -26.77 16.14 26.98
C ALA A 176 -25.87 17.18 27.69
N ALA A 177 -25.02 17.91 26.95
CA ALA A 177 -24.19 18.95 27.52
C ALA A 177 -25.05 20.11 28.04
N PRO A 178 -24.95 20.49 29.34
CA PRO A 178 -25.75 21.62 29.84
C PRO A 178 -25.38 22.90 29.12
N LEU A 179 -26.40 23.65 28.73
CA LEU A 179 -26.30 25.01 28.16
C LEU A 179 -25.62 25.98 29.16
N SER A 180 -24.35 25.83 29.44
CA SER A 180 -23.56 26.76 30.21
C SER A 180 -22.27 27.10 29.50
N CYS A 181 -22.21 28.39 29.14
CA CYS A 181 -21.09 29.15 28.60
C CYS A 181 -20.76 28.93 27.13
N ALA A 182 -21.36 29.79 26.31
CA ALA A 182 -20.73 30.21 25.06
C ALA A 182 -19.25 30.52 25.31
N PRO A 183 -18.30 30.03 24.49
CA PRO A 183 -16.92 30.47 24.58
C PRO A 183 -16.89 31.98 24.29
N SER A 184 -16.65 32.77 25.32
CA SER A 184 -16.37 34.20 25.18
C SER A 184 -15.18 34.31 24.23
N ALA A 185 -15.42 34.88 23.07
CA ALA A 185 -14.37 35.38 22.21
C ALA A 185 -13.46 36.28 23.08
N VAL A 186 -12.23 35.82 23.35
CA VAL A 186 -11.22 36.65 24.00
C VAL A 186 -10.87 37.74 23.00
N ALA A 187 -11.59 38.84 23.11
CA ALA A 187 -11.25 40.09 22.45
C ALA A 187 -9.94 40.59 23.08
N LEU A 188 -8.83 40.41 22.40
CA LEU A 188 -7.60 41.14 22.66
C LEU A 188 -7.87 42.63 22.47
N SER A 189 -8.13 43.34 23.58
CA SER A 189 -8.22 44.77 23.64
C SER A 189 -6.86 45.42 23.36
N GLY A 190 -6.55 45.63 22.09
CA GLY A 190 -5.45 46.46 21.64
C GLY A 190 -5.95 47.90 21.46
N LYS A 191 -5.38 48.82 22.22
CA LYS A 191 -5.66 50.27 22.24
C LYS A 191 -5.67 50.84 20.81
N LYS A 192 -6.82 51.40 20.40
CA LYS A 192 -6.96 52.25 19.22
C LYS A 192 -6.08 53.49 19.36
N LYS A 193 -5.04 53.60 18.53
CA LYS A 193 -4.45 54.87 18.11
C LYS A 193 -4.99 55.20 16.72
N ALA A 194 -5.68 56.33 16.62
CA ALA A 194 -6.19 56.86 15.40
C ALA A 194 -5.04 57.18 14.42
N ALA A 195 -5.09 56.66 13.21
CA ALA A 195 -4.26 57.08 12.10
C ALA A 195 -5.13 57.44 10.90
N LYS A 196 -4.74 58.50 10.24
CA LYS A 196 -5.42 59.27 9.17
C LYS A 196 -5.70 58.40 7.91
N PRO A 197 -6.73 58.80 7.11
CA PRO A 197 -7.05 58.09 5.86
C PRO A 197 -6.08 58.48 4.75
N GLY A 198 -5.48 57.49 4.13
CA GLY A 198 -4.60 57.69 2.99
C GLY A 198 -4.36 56.48 2.16
N LYS A 199 -4.90 56.52 0.93
CA LYS A 199 -4.66 55.67 -0.25
C LYS A 199 -5.30 54.29 -0.29
N LYS A 200 -6.36 54.20 -1.11
CA LYS A 200 -6.84 52.97 -1.76
C LYS A 200 -5.69 52.33 -2.54
N MET A 201 -5.24 51.18 -2.09
CA MET A 201 -4.60 50.19 -2.94
C MET A 201 -5.60 49.04 -3.14
N SER A 202 -6.07 48.90 -4.37
CA SER A 202 -6.83 47.76 -4.83
C SER A 202 -5.84 46.61 -5.04
N SER A 203 -5.65 45.76 -4.05
CA SER A 203 -5.18 44.40 -4.23
C SER A 203 -6.33 43.48 -3.88
N THR A 204 -6.86 42.81 -4.86
CA THR A 204 -7.66 41.62 -4.69
C THR A 204 -6.74 40.58 -4.04
N GLU A 205 -6.68 40.57 -2.70
CA GLU A 205 -6.08 39.46 -1.95
C GLU A 205 -6.91 38.22 -2.27
N ARG A 206 -6.38 37.35 -3.12
CA ARG A 206 -6.90 36.00 -3.28
C ARG A 206 -6.67 35.31 -1.94
N THR A 207 -7.74 35.12 -1.18
CA THR A 207 -7.73 34.31 0.04
C THR A 207 -7.33 32.91 -0.34
N ILE A 208 -6.16 32.49 0.18
CA ILE A 208 -5.63 31.14 -0.05
C ILE A 208 -6.56 30.15 0.64
N PRO A 209 -6.99 29.07 -0.05
CA PRO A 209 -7.81 28.04 0.57
C PRO A 209 -7.05 27.47 1.79
N PRO A 210 -7.70 27.35 2.97
CA PRO A 210 -7.10 26.69 4.12
C PRO A 210 -6.85 25.19 3.78
N ALA A 211 -5.94 24.55 4.51
CA ALA A 211 -5.78 23.11 4.42
C ALA A 211 -7.10 22.41 4.75
N GLU A 212 -7.43 21.36 4.01
CA GLU A 212 -8.57 20.53 4.37
C GLU A 212 -8.31 19.89 5.74
N PRO A 213 -9.33 19.86 6.64
CA PRO A 213 -9.17 19.23 7.93
C PRO A 213 -8.90 17.74 7.76
N ILE A 214 -7.95 17.22 8.55
CA ILE A 214 -7.65 15.79 8.61
C ILE A 214 -8.90 15.06 9.12
N GLU A 215 -9.33 14.00 8.41
CA GLU A 215 -10.43 13.18 8.88
C GLU A 215 -10.03 12.41 10.14
N PRO A 216 -10.84 12.46 11.21
CA PRO A 216 -10.55 11.69 12.42
C PRO A 216 -10.64 10.20 12.10
N VAL A 217 -9.60 9.46 12.45
CA VAL A 217 -9.56 8.02 12.32
C VAL A 217 -10.49 7.40 13.36
N LEU A 218 -11.37 6.48 12.95
CA LEU A 218 -12.22 5.79 13.89
C LEU A 218 -11.39 4.84 14.75
N CYS A 219 -11.53 4.95 16.08
CA CYS A 219 -10.93 4.04 17.05
C CYS A 219 -11.30 2.59 16.68
N GLY A 220 -10.31 1.69 16.62
CA GLY A 220 -10.50 0.30 16.21
C GLY A 220 -10.44 0.02 14.70
N SER A 221 -10.31 1.03 13.84
CA SER A 221 -10.32 0.87 12.38
C SER A 221 -9.22 -0.06 11.82
N LEU A 222 -8.10 -0.24 12.55
CA LEU A 222 -7.06 -1.21 12.22
C LEU A 222 -7.58 -2.65 12.08
N ALA A 223 -8.65 -3.00 12.82
CA ALA A 223 -9.27 -4.32 12.73
C ALA A 223 -9.79 -4.63 11.33
N ILE A 224 -10.29 -3.63 10.60
CA ILE A 224 -10.87 -3.79 9.27
C ILE A 224 -9.77 -4.15 8.26
N GLY A 225 -8.76 -3.29 8.13
CA GLY A 225 -7.63 -3.54 7.22
C GLY A 225 -6.85 -4.79 7.60
N GLY A 226 -6.57 -4.98 8.90
CA GLY A 226 -5.84 -6.15 9.39
C GLY A 226 -6.54 -7.46 9.09
N THR A 227 -7.86 -7.53 9.27
CA THR A 227 -8.64 -8.72 8.95
C THR A 227 -8.70 -8.96 7.45
N SER A 228 -8.94 -7.92 6.63
CA SER A 228 -8.95 -8.04 5.17
C SER A 228 -7.63 -8.60 4.63
N LEU A 229 -6.48 -8.07 5.09
CA LEU A 229 -5.15 -8.56 4.68
C LEU A 229 -4.90 -9.99 5.15
N ALA A 230 -5.25 -10.32 6.40
CA ALA A 230 -5.09 -11.67 6.93
C ALA A 230 -5.92 -12.69 6.14
N VAL A 231 -7.14 -12.33 5.72
CA VAL A 231 -7.99 -13.19 4.89
C VAL A 231 -7.39 -13.39 3.49
N ALA A 232 -6.84 -12.34 2.86
CA ALA A 232 -6.15 -12.47 1.58
C ALA A 232 -4.94 -13.43 1.68
N LYS A 233 -4.15 -13.32 2.75
CA LYS A 233 -3.05 -14.27 3.05
C LYS A 233 -3.57 -15.69 3.25
N ALA A 234 -4.69 -15.85 3.95
CA ALA A 234 -5.31 -17.16 4.16
C ALA A 234 -5.82 -17.76 2.84
N GLY A 235 -6.46 -16.97 1.99
CA GLY A 235 -6.92 -17.38 0.66
C GLY A 235 -5.76 -17.86 -0.22
N ALA A 236 -4.68 -17.09 -0.27
CA ALA A 236 -3.45 -17.46 -0.98
C ALA A 236 -2.85 -18.78 -0.45
N THR A 237 -2.73 -18.92 0.87
CA THR A 237 -2.18 -20.12 1.53
C THR A 237 -3.03 -21.36 1.24
N ILE A 238 -4.36 -21.25 1.30
CA ILE A 238 -5.29 -22.36 1.03
C ILE A 238 -5.25 -22.79 -0.44
N ASN A 239 -5.10 -21.83 -1.35
CA ASN A 239 -4.95 -22.09 -2.79
C ASN A 239 -3.53 -22.53 -3.17
N HIS A 240 -2.59 -22.60 -2.22
CA HIS A 240 -1.19 -22.93 -2.44
C HIS A 240 -0.49 -22.05 -3.49
N ILE A 241 -0.83 -20.76 -3.53
CA ILE A 241 -0.23 -19.77 -4.41
C ILE A 241 0.39 -18.63 -3.60
N PRO A 242 1.41 -17.93 -4.14
CA PRO A 242 1.95 -16.73 -3.52
C PRO A 242 0.89 -15.63 -3.38
N LEU A 243 1.03 -14.77 -2.35
CA LEU A 243 0.06 -13.70 -2.09
C LEU A 243 -0.04 -12.73 -3.28
N TYR A 244 1.09 -12.34 -3.90
CA TYR A 244 1.07 -11.43 -5.05
C TYR A 244 0.25 -12.00 -6.23
N LEU A 245 0.33 -13.32 -6.48
CA LEU A 245 -0.46 -13.96 -7.52
C LEU A 245 -1.95 -14.00 -7.14
N HIS A 246 -2.26 -14.27 -5.87
CA HIS A 246 -3.64 -14.22 -5.37
C HIS A 246 -4.26 -12.84 -5.55
N ILE A 247 -3.53 -11.76 -5.23
CA ILE A 247 -3.97 -10.38 -5.45
C ILE A 247 -4.19 -10.09 -6.94
N ALA A 248 -3.28 -10.53 -7.81
CA ALA A 248 -3.43 -10.37 -9.26
C ALA A 248 -4.69 -11.09 -9.78
N LEU A 249 -4.95 -12.32 -9.32
CA LEU A 249 -6.17 -13.06 -9.68
C LEU A 249 -7.44 -12.34 -9.22
N LEU A 250 -7.42 -11.72 -8.04
CA LEU A 250 -8.55 -10.91 -7.57
C LEU A 250 -8.74 -9.65 -8.45
N LYS A 251 -7.66 -8.98 -8.86
CA LYS A 251 -7.72 -7.78 -9.71
C LYS A 251 -8.24 -8.11 -11.12
N TYR A 252 -7.81 -9.23 -11.70
CA TYR A 252 -8.14 -9.63 -13.08
C TYR A 252 -9.25 -10.69 -13.17
N ASN A 253 -10.16 -10.74 -12.18
CA ASN A 253 -11.33 -11.63 -12.18
C ASN A 253 -10.99 -13.10 -12.45
N GLN A 254 -9.96 -13.62 -11.77
CA GLN A 254 -9.44 -14.99 -11.87
C GLN A 254 -8.64 -15.31 -13.15
N ASP A 255 -8.43 -14.35 -14.04
CA ASP A 255 -7.51 -14.53 -15.15
C ASP A 255 -6.06 -14.41 -14.67
N SER A 256 -5.26 -15.45 -14.89
CA SER A 256 -3.84 -15.43 -14.51
C SER A 256 -3.04 -14.58 -15.49
N PRO A 257 -2.34 -13.55 -15.03
CA PRO A 257 -1.48 -12.76 -15.90
C PRO A 257 -0.34 -13.64 -16.44
N LYS A 258 -0.09 -13.54 -17.76
CA LYS A 258 1.02 -14.28 -18.41
C LYS A 258 2.39 -13.78 -17.95
N GLU A 259 2.47 -12.49 -17.71
CA GLU A 259 3.67 -11.80 -17.27
C GLU A 259 3.33 -10.82 -16.15
N MET A 260 4.25 -10.62 -15.23
CA MET A 260 4.13 -9.69 -14.12
C MET A 260 5.35 -8.76 -14.07
N THR A 261 5.10 -7.51 -13.74
CA THR A 261 6.16 -6.50 -13.54
C THR A 261 6.48 -6.36 -12.06
N LEU A 262 7.74 -6.04 -11.76
CA LEU A 262 8.15 -5.65 -10.42
C LEU A 262 8.08 -4.12 -10.27
N PRO A 263 7.58 -3.60 -9.16
CA PRO A 263 7.65 -2.18 -8.89
C PRO A 263 9.10 -1.73 -8.66
N HIS A 264 9.48 -0.60 -9.27
CA HIS A 264 10.80 -0.01 -9.01
C HIS A 264 10.87 0.55 -7.58
N PRO A 265 11.87 0.15 -6.77
CA PRO A 265 12.00 0.67 -5.41
C PRO A 265 12.49 2.12 -5.42
N MET A 266 11.81 2.97 -4.65
CA MET A 266 12.26 4.31 -4.28
C MET A 266 12.96 4.23 -2.92
N ILE A 267 14.29 4.08 -2.92
CA ILE A 267 15.09 3.81 -1.72
C ILE A 267 15.49 5.14 -1.06
N THR A 268 14.93 5.46 0.10
CA THR A 268 15.27 6.69 0.82
C THR A 268 16.70 6.61 1.38
N LEU A 269 17.57 7.50 0.96
CA LEU A 269 18.95 7.58 1.43
C LEU A 269 19.17 8.73 2.42
N LEU A 270 18.48 9.85 2.22
CA LEU A 270 18.58 11.03 3.08
C LEU A 270 17.18 11.46 3.51
N ASN A 271 17.03 11.74 4.81
CA ASN A 271 15.86 12.40 5.39
C ASN A 271 16.29 13.75 5.95
N CYS A 272 15.60 14.82 5.55
CA CYS A 272 15.87 16.17 5.99
C CYS A 272 14.77 16.58 6.97
N GLU A 273 15.11 16.70 8.24
CA GLU A 273 14.17 17.19 9.26
C GLU A 273 14.00 18.71 9.16
N LYS A 274 12.75 19.18 9.26
CA LYS A 274 12.39 20.61 9.24
C LYS A 274 13.08 21.44 10.31
N PHE A 275 13.36 20.82 11.45
CA PHE A 275 13.94 21.46 12.66
C PHE A 275 15.44 21.27 12.76
N SER A 276 16.07 20.70 11.72
CA SER A 276 17.52 20.76 11.58
C SER A 276 17.98 22.22 11.65
N PRO A 277 19.11 22.54 12.30
CA PRO A 277 19.66 23.91 12.29
C PRO A 277 20.02 24.41 10.89
N ALA A 278 19.90 23.58 9.88
CA ALA A 278 20.07 23.88 8.48
C ALA A 278 18.88 24.67 7.92
N LYS A 279 19.11 25.39 6.81
CA LYS A 279 18.13 26.33 6.26
C LYS A 279 17.13 25.71 5.30
N LEU A 280 17.50 24.59 4.65
CA LEU A 280 16.67 23.96 3.62
C LEU A 280 15.49 23.23 4.25
N LYS A 281 14.27 23.57 3.81
CA LYS A 281 13.01 22.95 4.23
C LYS A 281 12.32 22.16 3.11
N LEU A 282 12.61 22.51 1.85
CA LEU A 282 11.90 21.99 0.67
C LEU A 282 12.09 20.47 0.46
N VAL A 283 13.20 19.90 0.84
CA VAL A 283 13.51 18.49 0.61
C VAL A 283 13.26 17.72 1.90
N LYS A 284 12.24 16.86 1.93
CA LYS A 284 11.98 15.93 3.03
C LYS A 284 12.82 14.66 2.87
N GLU A 285 12.79 14.05 1.67
CA GLU A 285 13.53 12.85 1.36
C GLU A 285 14.26 12.96 0.03
N VAL A 286 15.47 12.40 -0.05
CA VAL A 286 16.14 12.10 -1.31
C VAL A 286 16.20 10.58 -1.47
N MET A 287 15.62 10.10 -2.56
CA MET A 287 15.47 8.68 -2.85
C MET A 287 16.25 8.30 -4.10
N LEU A 288 16.79 7.09 -4.10
CA LEU A 288 17.46 6.48 -5.24
C LEU A 288 16.51 5.51 -5.95
N ILE A 289 16.51 5.54 -7.28
CA ILE A 289 15.73 4.62 -8.12
C ILE A 289 16.72 3.89 -9.03
N PRO A 290 16.81 2.54 -8.97
CA PRO A 290 17.57 1.76 -9.92
C PRO A 290 16.93 1.83 -11.30
N PRO A 291 17.70 1.70 -12.40
CA PRO A 291 17.16 1.70 -13.75
C PRO A 291 16.23 0.51 -14.00
N ALA A 292 15.33 0.67 -14.96
CA ALA A 292 14.30 -0.33 -15.27
C ALA A 292 14.87 -1.70 -15.70
N GLN A 293 16.09 -1.73 -16.19
CA GLN A 293 16.73 -2.92 -16.77
C GLN A 293 17.59 -3.72 -15.78
N LEU A 294 17.87 -3.17 -14.58
CA LEU A 294 18.71 -3.84 -13.60
C LEU A 294 17.91 -4.79 -12.72
N SER A 295 18.41 -6.03 -12.59
CA SER A 295 17.98 -6.91 -11.51
C SER A 295 18.29 -6.27 -10.15
N LEU A 296 17.36 -6.38 -9.22
CA LEU A 296 17.50 -5.84 -7.85
C LEU A 296 18.69 -6.44 -7.08
N LYS A 297 19.28 -7.53 -7.56
CA LYS A 297 20.48 -8.15 -6.98
C LYS A 297 21.77 -7.36 -7.24
N GLN A 298 21.78 -6.48 -8.22
CA GLN A 298 22.99 -5.77 -8.65
C GLN A 298 23.30 -4.45 -7.94
N PRO A 299 22.34 -3.65 -7.42
CA PRO A 299 22.66 -2.51 -6.56
C PRO A 299 23.16 -3.02 -5.22
N SER A 300 24.45 -3.34 -5.20
CA SER A 300 25.08 -3.94 -4.05
C SER A 300 25.19 -2.97 -2.86
N PRO A 301 25.35 -3.51 -1.64
CA PRO A 301 25.50 -2.77 -0.37
C PRO A 301 26.73 -1.84 -0.31
N GLN A 302 27.47 -1.68 -1.36
CA GLN A 302 28.66 -0.81 -1.44
C GLN A 302 28.36 0.68 -1.18
N LEU A 303 27.12 1.14 -1.40
CA LEU A 303 26.69 2.50 -1.04
C LEU A 303 26.74 2.78 0.47
N ALA A 304 26.60 1.76 1.30
CA ALA A 304 26.61 1.90 2.76
C ALA A 304 28.03 1.82 3.36
N ASP A 305 28.97 1.17 2.70
CA ASP A 305 30.29 0.81 3.27
C ASP A 305 31.45 1.77 2.96
N ASN A 306 31.30 2.73 2.06
CA ASN A 306 32.38 3.66 1.68
C ASN A 306 32.66 4.73 2.73
N LYS A 307 32.94 4.33 3.98
CA LYS A 307 33.36 5.23 5.10
C LYS A 307 34.81 5.12 5.50
N LYS A 308 35.71 4.62 4.63
CA LYS A 308 37.15 4.62 4.91
C LYS A 308 37.90 5.60 3.98
N GLY A 309 37.43 6.82 3.90
CA GLY A 309 38.26 7.92 3.45
C GLY A 309 39.22 8.32 4.57
N LYS A 310 40.53 8.11 4.39
CA LYS A 310 41.56 8.63 5.29
C LYS A 310 41.42 10.15 5.42
N ALA A 311 41.05 10.61 6.62
CA ALA A 311 41.13 12.04 6.93
C ALA A 311 42.59 12.50 6.89
N PRO A 312 42.92 13.67 6.30
CA PRO A 312 44.24 14.26 6.43
C PRO A 312 44.45 14.68 7.88
N ASN A 313 45.62 14.28 8.38
CA ASN A 313 46.08 14.53 9.75
C ASN A 313 46.44 16.03 9.90
N THR A 314 45.51 16.88 10.33
CA THR A 314 45.80 18.23 10.77
C THR A 314 45.36 18.34 12.25
N GLY A 315 46.38 18.46 13.11
CA GLY A 315 46.24 18.49 14.57
C GLY A 315 45.55 19.75 15.11
N LYS A 316 44.25 19.82 14.99
CA LYS A 316 43.36 20.61 15.85
C LYS A 316 42.21 19.68 16.25
N LYS A 317 41.93 19.59 17.55
CA LYS A 317 40.77 18.86 18.09
C LYS A 317 39.52 19.41 17.39
N ALA A 318 39.09 18.74 16.32
CA ALA A 318 37.80 18.98 15.72
C ALA A 318 36.71 18.57 16.75
N PRO A 319 35.62 19.33 16.88
CA PRO A 319 34.46 18.90 17.67
C PRO A 319 34.06 17.51 17.19
N LEU A 320 33.71 16.63 18.16
CA LEU A 320 33.21 15.29 17.86
C LEU A 320 32.11 15.42 16.77
N PRO A 321 32.22 14.64 15.67
CA PRO A 321 31.20 14.69 14.63
C PRO A 321 29.84 14.39 15.28
N PRO A 322 28.76 15.12 14.95
CA PRO A 322 27.45 14.88 15.51
C PRO A 322 27.08 13.41 15.29
N LEU A 323 26.55 12.77 16.34
CA LEU A 323 26.06 11.39 16.28
C LEU A 323 25.13 11.28 15.07
N LYS A 324 25.49 10.40 14.13
CA LYS A 324 24.66 10.14 12.94
C LYS A 324 23.35 9.52 13.40
N ARG A 325 22.26 10.26 13.34
CA ARG A 325 20.93 9.78 13.66
C ARG A 325 20.34 9.07 12.44
N VAL A 326 19.73 7.93 12.67
CA VAL A 326 18.94 7.19 11.68
C VAL A 326 17.48 7.51 11.94
N SER A 327 16.76 7.94 10.91
CA SER A 327 15.34 8.26 11.00
C SER A 327 14.47 7.00 11.13
N HIS A 328 13.18 7.18 11.43
CA HIS A 328 12.17 6.12 11.36
C HIS A 328 12.08 5.52 9.96
N LEU A 329 12.45 6.26 8.92
CA LEU A 329 12.54 5.77 7.54
C LEU A 329 13.72 4.84 7.28
N GLY A 330 14.62 4.61 8.23
CA GLY A 330 15.80 3.75 8.07
C GLY A 330 16.89 4.36 7.18
N CYS A 331 17.03 5.67 7.16
CA CYS A 331 18.05 6.42 6.44
C CYS A 331 18.70 7.49 7.32
N LEU A 332 19.75 8.14 6.81
CA LEU A 332 20.45 9.19 7.56
C LEU A 332 19.60 10.45 7.65
N ILE A 333 19.54 11.02 8.87
CA ILE A 333 19.02 12.36 9.09
C ILE A 333 20.11 13.36 8.77
N THR A 334 19.80 14.32 7.90
CA THR A 334 20.74 15.34 7.42
C THR A 334 20.06 16.70 7.37
N GLY A 335 20.84 17.76 7.43
CA GLY A 335 20.39 19.12 7.22
C GLY A 335 21.28 19.84 6.20
N TRP A 336 20.67 20.69 5.39
CA TRP A 336 21.31 21.36 4.27
C TRP A 336 20.98 22.85 4.25
N ASP A 337 21.87 23.65 3.67
CA ASP A 337 21.67 25.10 3.56
C ASP A 337 21.08 25.49 2.19
N ASN A 338 21.19 24.64 1.18
CA ASN A 338 20.61 24.87 -0.14
C ASN A 338 20.22 23.53 -0.81
N LEU A 339 19.42 23.65 -1.89
CA LEU A 339 18.83 22.51 -2.60
C LEU A 339 19.86 21.64 -3.36
N GLU A 340 20.98 22.22 -3.77
CA GLU A 340 21.98 21.52 -4.57
C GLU A 340 22.88 20.59 -3.75
N GLN A 341 23.13 20.93 -2.48
CA GLN A 341 24.05 20.18 -1.62
C GLN A 341 23.70 18.68 -1.50
N PRO A 342 22.45 18.27 -1.20
CA PRO A 342 22.12 16.86 -1.15
C PRO A 342 22.26 16.17 -2.49
N LEU A 343 21.97 16.84 -3.61
CA LEU A 343 22.07 16.29 -4.96
C LEU A 343 23.53 16.07 -5.37
N LEU A 344 24.40 17.04 -5.11
CA LEU A 344 25.85 16.93 -5.36
C LEU A 344 26.48 15.85 -4.48
N LEU A 345 26.01 15.68 -3.23
CA LEU A 345 26.45 14.59 -2.38
C LEU A 345 26.09 13.24 -3.00
N MET A 346 24.85 13.09 -3.50
CA MET A 346 24.41 11.86 -4.15
C MET A 346 25.22 11.56 -5.40
N GLN A 347 25.46 12.57 -6.24
CA GLN A 347 26.32 12.43 -7.42
C GLN A 347 27.74 11.98 -7.05
N THR A 348 28.32 12.61 -6.03
CA THR A 348 29.67 12.25 -5.55
C THR A 348 29.69 10.81 -4.99
N ALA A 349 28.66 10.41 -4.24
CA ALA A 349 28.56 9.08 -3.68
C ALA A 349 28.46 8.00 -4.78
N CYS A 350 27.62 8.22 -5.79
CA CYS A 350 27.49 7.32 -6.93
C CYS A 350 28.81 7.23 -7.72
N ASN A 351 29.43 8.35 -8.05
CA ASN A 351 30.71 8.37 -8.77
C ASN A 351 31.83 7.62 -8.02
N ASN A 352 31.87 7.72 -6.68
CA ASN A 352 32.87 7.04 -5.86
C ASN A 352 32.78 5.51 -5.90
N ILE A 353 31.62 4.97 -6.28
CA ILE A 353 31.37 3.53 -6.43
C ILE A 353 31.28 3.11 -7.91
N GLY A 354 31.60 4.03 -8.83
CA GLY A 354 31.61 3.74 -10.26
C GLY A 354 30.24 3.73 -10.92
N LEU A 355 29.22 4.36 -10.31
CA LEU A 355 27.88 4.53 -10.87
C LEU A 355 27.68 5.98 -11.33
N GLU A 356 26.97 6.16 -12.43
CA GLU A 356 26.62 7.45 -13.00
C GLU A 356 25.12 7.76 -12.80
N LEU A 357 24.81 8.93 -12.19
CA LEU A 357 23.44 9.40 -12.06
C LEU A 357 22.88 9.85 -13.42
N GLY A 358 21.69 9.35 -13.75
CA GLY A 358 21.02 9.60 -15.02
C GLY A 358 21.19 8.48 -16.04
N THR A 359 22.04 7.50 -15.76
CA THR A 359 22.27 6.28 -16.57
C THR A 359 22.12 5.03 -15.72
N ASP A 360 22.96 4.89 -14.69
CA ASP A 360 22.98 3.71 -13.84
C ASP A 360 22.01 3.81 -12.68
N MET A 361 21.71 5.04 -12.22
CA MET A 361 20.80 5.33 -11.13
C MET A 361 20.10 6.66 -11.36
N TYR A 362 18.87 6.76 -10.84
CA TYR A 362 18.05 7.96 -10.90
C TYR A 362 17.68 8.44 -9.49
N LEU A 363 17.23 9.69 -9.40
CA LEU A 363 16.80 10.30 -8.14
C LEU A 363 15.31 10.60 -8.15
N ALA A 364 14.71 10.50 -6.97
CA ALA A 364 13.42 11.09 -6.66
C ALA A 364 13.54 11.99 -5.43
N ILE A 365 12.74 13.05 -5.38
CA ILE A 365 12.68 13.98 -4.26
C ILE A 365 11.26 13.99 -3.71
N ASN A 366 11.12 13.74 -2.42
CA ASN A 366 9.89 14.04 -1.70
C ASN A 366 10.00 15.47 -1.14
N CYS A 367 9.16 16.35 -1.67
CA CYS A 367 9.13 17.76 -1.28
C CYS A 367 8.22 18.02 -0.07
N ALA A 368 7.18 17.21 0.11
CA ALA A 368 6.14 17.40 1.14
C ALA A 368 5.72 18.88 1.26
N ALA A 369 5.49 19.53 0.12
CA ALA A 369 5.34 20.99 0.06
C ALA A 369 4.11 21.50 0.83
N HIS A 370 3.07 20.67 1.03
CA HIS A 370 1.91 20.98 1.87
C HIS A 370 2.32 21.39 3.29
N GLU A 371 3.43 20.87 3.81
CA GLU A 371 3.97 21.18 5.11
C GLU A 371 4.69 22.54 5.19
N LEU A 372 5.00 23.17 4.05
CA LEU A 372 5.82 24.38 3.95
C LEU A 372 4.99 25.67 3.79
N MET A 373 3.66 25.54 3.69
CA MET A 373 2.79 26.68 3.43
C MET A 373 2.67 27.61 4.63
N ASP A 374 3.09 28.85 4.48
CA ASP A 374 2.74 29.95 5.38
C ASP A 374 1.41 30.56 4.92
N TYR A 375 0.33 30.18 5.58
CA TYR A 375 -1.03 30.62 5.23
C TYR A 375 -1.25 32.11 5.42
N VAL A 376 -0.43 32.81 6.25
CA VAL A 376 -0.51 34.25 6.45
C VAL A 376 0.07 35.00 5.26
N LYS A 377 1.20 34.50 4.73
CA LYS A 377 1.89 35.10 3.58
C LYS A 377 1.40 34.55 2.24
N GLY A 378 0.74 33.38 2.26
CA GLY A 378 0.35 32.71 1.05
C GLY A 378 1.49 32.18 0.20
N LYS A 379 2.58 31.80 0.84
CA LYS A 379 3.82 31.37 0.18
C LYS A 379 4.45 30.18 0.87
N TYR A 380 5.20 29.40 0.13
CA TYR A 380 5.98 28.29 0.64
C TYR A 380 7.31 28.76 1.23
N GLU A 381 7.62 28.37 2.46
CA GLU A 381 8.92 28.64 3.06
C GLU A 381 9.91 27.53 2.67
N ILE A 382 10.64 27.68 1.58
CA ILE A 382 11.56 26.69 1.02
C ILE A 382 12.92 26.63 1.73
N LEU A 383 13.36 27.77 2.24
CA LEU A 383 14.52 27.94 3.11
C LEU A 383 14.10 28.82 4.27
N THR A 384 14.73 28.69 5.42
CA THR A 384 14.46 29.56 6.57
C THR A 384 14.52 31.04 6.15
N GLY A 385 13.37 31.71 6.21
CA GLY A 385 13.22 33.11 5.81
C GLY A 385 13.09 33.38 4.32
N THR A 386 13.12 32.34 3.45
CA THR A 386 12.95 32.48 1.99
C THR A 386 11.62 31.87 1.57
N PHE A 387 10.77 32.70 0.97
CA PHE A 387 9.41 32.37 0.59
C PHE A 387 9.24 32.44 -0.93
N LYS A 388 8.50 31.45 -1.49
CA LYS A 388 8.11 31.43 -2.90
C LYS A 388 6.59 31.30 -3.04
N SER A 389 6.02 31.99 -4.02
CA SER A 389 4.63 31.77 -4.41
C SER A 389 4.46 30.41 -5.09
N PRO A 390 3.23 29.88 -5.21
CA PRO A 390 2.98 28.64 -5.95
C PRO A 390 3.52 28.67 -7.40
N ASP A 391 3.45 29.80 -8.10
CA ASP A 391 3.99 29.95 -9.46
C ASP A 391 5.51 29.97 -9.47
N GLU A 392 6.15 30.69 -8.54
CA GLU A 392 7.62 30.67 -8.36
C GLU A 392 8.16 29.26 -7.98
N MET A 393 7.31 28.40 -7.38
CA MET A 393 7.68 27.00 -7.13
C MET A 393 7.76 26.21 -8.43
N VAL A 394 6.83 26.40 -9.35
CA VAL A 394 6.84 25.75 -10.67
C VAL A 394 8.11 26.11 -11.42
N ASP A 395 8.44 27.41 -11.52
CA ASP A 395 9.66 27.89 -12.19
C ASP A 395 10.92 27.26 -11.59
N MET A 396 10.98 27.23 -10.26
CA MET A 396 12.12 26.64 -9.53
C MET A 396 12.29 25.14 -9.84
N TYR A 397 11.19 24.35 -9.91
CA TYR A 397 11.28 22.93 -10.25
C TYR A 397 11.69 22.73 -11.70
N VAL A 398 11.24 23.58 -12.63
CA VAL A 398 11.69 23.55 -14.04
C VAL A 398 13.20 23.79 -14.13
N GLU A 399 13.72 24.80 -13.42
CA GLU A 399 15.16 25.06 -13.36
C GLU A 399 15.93 23.88 -12.74
N LEU A 400 15.40 23.30 -11.64
CA LEU A 400 16.02 22.17 -10.94
C LEU A 400 16.16 20.95 -11.83
N ILE A 401 15.07 20.52 -12.50
CA ILE A 401 15.05 19.33 -13.36
C ILE A 401 15.94 19.55 -14.60
N ASN A 402 15.96 20.75 -15.17
CA ASN A 402 16.86 21.07 -16.28
C ASN A 402 18.34 21.02 -15.86
N LYS A 403 18.66 21.39 -14.62
CA LYS A 403 20.01 21.35 -14.06
C LYS A 403 20.42 19.93 -13.63
N PHE A 404 19.50 19.15 -13.11
CA PHE A 404 19.71 17.79 -12.62
C PHE A 404 18.75 16.79 -13.29
N PRO A 405 18.99 16.44 -14.57
CA PRO A 405 18.10 15.56 -15.33
C PRO A 405 18.04 14.11 -14.80
N SER A 406 18.92 13.78 -13.87
CA SER A 406 18.86 12.50 -13.13
C SER A 406 17.70 12.40 -12.15
N ILE A 407 17.01 13.51 -11.84
CA ILE A 407 15.80 13.51 -11.02
C ILE A 407 14.62 13.19 -11.93
N ILE A 408 14.05 11.98 -11.77
CA ILE A 408 12.94 11.49 -12.59
C ILE A 408 11.61 11.47 -11.86
N ALA A 409 11.56 11.84 -10.59
CA ALA A 409 10.31 11.92 -9.83
C ALA A 409 10.34 13.03 -8.77
N LEU A 410 9.23 13.75 -8.66
CA LEU A 410 8.94 14.70 -7.58
C LEU A 410 7.66 14.24 -6.88
N VAL A 411 7.74 14.02 -5.56
CA VAL A 411 6.59 13.64 -4.72
C VAL A 411 6.13 14.88 -3.94
N ASP A 412 4.84 15.18 -4.01
CA ASP A 412 4.19 16.35 -3.39
C ASP A 412 4.96 17.68 -3.62
N PRO A 413 5.24 18.06 -4.88
CA PRO A 413 5.92 19.33 -5.18
C PRO A 413 5.10 20.55 -4.78
N LEU A 414 3.78 20.40 -4.69
CA LEU A 414 2.80 21.43 -4.34
C LEU A 414 1.74 20.80 -3.42
N ARG A 415 1.03 21.62 -2.65
CA ARG A 415 -0.17 21.17 -1.93
C ARG A 415 -1.33 20.91 -2.91
N LYS A 416 -2.27 20.05 -2.54
CA LYS A 416 -3.39 19.63 -3.40
C LYS A 416 -4.32 20.75 -3.84
N GLU A 417 -4.42 21.82 -3.06
CA GLU A 417 -5.28 22.96 -3.33
C GLU A 417 -4.75 23.87 -4.46
N ASP A 418 -3.44 23.81 -4.77
CA ASP A 418 -2.81 24.61 -5.83
C ASP A 418 -2.94 23.92 -7.21
N ARG A 419 -4.20 23.58 -7.59
CA ARG A 419 -4.52 22.77 -8.77
C ARG A 419 -4.02 23.35 -10.09
N GLN A 420 -4.09 24.68 -10.25
CA GLN A 420 -3.59 25.33 -11.47
C GLN A 420 -2.06 25.14 -11.62
N GLN A 421 -1.33 25.24 -10.52
CA GLN A 421 0.11 25.06 -10.52
C GLN A 421 0.51 23.60 -10.73
N TRP A 422 -0.31 22.64 -10.22
CA TRP A 422 -0.17 21.23 -10.57
C TRP A 422 -0.31 21.01 -12.09
N SER A 423 -1.32 21.63 -12.72
CA SER A 423 -1.47 21.57 -14.17
C SER A 423 -0.26 22.17 -14.90
N ASN A 424 0.20 23.34 -14.45
CA ASN A 424 1.33 24.04 -15.05
C ASN A 424 2.63 23.21 -14.97
N ILE A 425 2.92 22.61 -13.80
CA ILE A 425 4.14 21.79 -13.62
C ILE A 425 4.04 20.48 -14.42
N CYS A 426 2.86 19.88 -14.55
CA CYS A 426 2.64 18.69 -15.38
C CYS A 426 2.89 18.98 -16.86
N CYS A 427 2.37 20.08 -17.38
CA CYS A 427 2.63 20.49 -18.77
C CYS A 427 4.11 20.81 -19.01
N ALA A 428 4.82 21.37 -18.02
CA ALA A 428 6.23 21.76 -18.17
C ALA A 428 7.21 20.58 -18.01
N LEU A 429 6.93 19.63 -17.15
CA LEU A 429 7.86 18.58 -16.73
C LEU A 429 7.36 17.16 -16.94
N GLY A 430 6.09 16.94 -17.23
CA GLY A 430 5.50 15.60 -17.31
C GLY A 430 6.18 14.66 -18.30
N SER A 431 6.73 15.19 -19.42
CA SER A 431 7.51 14.43 -20.40
C SER A 431 8.92 14.04 -19.96
N LYS A 432 9.38 14.51 -18.76
CA LYS A 432 10.75 14.28 -18.26
C LYS A 432 10.79 13.75 -16.84
N CYS A 433 9.72 13.94 -16.07
CA CYS A 433 9.68 13.66 -14.64
C CYS A 433 8.29 13.22 -14.20
N TYR A 434 8.21 12.18 -13.38
CA TYR A 434 6.96 11.78 -12.73
C TYR A 434 6.58 12.79 -11.66
N LEU A 435 5.39 13.36 -11.78
CA LEU A 435 4.81 14.24 -10.76
C LEU A 435 3.82 13.42 -9.94
N ILE A 436 4.16 13.15 -8.69
CA ILE A 436 3.51 12.16 -7.85
C ILE A 436 2.79 12.87 -6.69
N ALA A 437 1.52 12.53 -6.48
CA ALA A 437 0.73 12.97 -5.34
C ALA A 437 0.73 11.90 -4.25
N GLU A 438 1.16 12.25 -3.03
CA GLU A 438 1.14 11.38 -1.85
C GLU A 438 0.10 11.88 -0.82
N ASP A 439 0.25 13.09 -0.31
CA ASP A 439 -0.70 13.69 0.65
C ASP A 439 -2.05 14.00 0.00
N ALA A 440 -2.02 14.42 -1.25
CA ALA A 440 -3.24 14.69 -2.02
C ALA A 440 -4.14 13.46 -2.18
N ALA A 441 -3.57 12.26 -2.07
CA ALA A 441 -4.26 10.97 -2.14
C ALA A 441 -4.51 10.31 -0.76
N ALA A 442 -4.16 10.97 0.34
CA ALA A 442 -4.20 10.39 1.68
C ALA A 442 -5.61 9.97 2.15
N ASN A 443 -6.67 10.51 1.54
CA ASN A 443 -8.06 10.21 1.90
C ASN A 443 -8.70 9.21 0.93
N ILE A 444 -8.24 7.97 0.96
CA ILE A 444 -8.80 6.86 0.16
C ILE A 444 -10.31 6.69 0.38
N SER A 445 -10.80 6.90 1.63
CA SER A 445 -12.22 6.79 1.96
C SER A 445 -13.11 7.81 1.25
N LYS A 446 -12.59 8.99 0.91
CA LYS A 446 -13.33 10.02 0.15
C LYS A 446 -13.38 9.76 -1.34
N LEU A 447 -12.44 8.99 -1.87
CA LEU A 447 -12.42 8.66 -3.29
C LEU A 447 -13.63 7.83 -3.74
N LYS A 448 -14.32 7.14 -2.80
CA LYS A 448 -15.48 6.29 -3.10
C LYS A 448 -16.78 7.02 -3.40
N ILE A 449 -16.93 8.25 -2.98
CA ILE A 449 -18.25 8.93 -2.94
C ILE A 449 -18.50 9.75 -4.19
N ASP A 450 -17.46 10.23 -4.86
CA ASP A 450 -17.59 11.01 -6.08
C ASP A 450 -16.76 10.37 -7.18
N GLN A 451 -17.38 10.09 -8.33
CA GLN A 451 -16.74 9.50 -9.51
C GLN A 451 -15.62 10.41 -10.09
N SER A 452 -15.45 11.61 -9.58
CA SER A 452 -14.30 12.46 -9.81
C SER A 452 -13.31 12.28 -8.66
N MET A 453 -12.22 11.56 -8.89
CA MET A 453 -11.11 11.54 -7.94
C MET A 453 -10.65 12.99 -7.72
N ASN A 454 -10.73 13.46 -6.46
CA ASN A 454 -10.28 14.81 -6.11
C ASN A 454 -8.73 14.90 -6.05
N VAL A 455 -8.06 14.21 -6.98
CA VAL A 455 -6.61 14.20 -7.15
C VAL A 455 -6.23 15.34 -8.10
N PRO A 456 -5.17 16.09 -7.84
CA PRO A 456 -4.66 17.05 -8.80
C PRO A 456 -4.17 16.35 -10.07
N MET A 457 -4.03 17.07 -11.18
CA MET A 457 -3.36 16.57 -12.36
C MET A 457 -1.96 16.12 -11.99
N CYS A 458 -1.63 14.84 -12.18
CA CYS A 458 -0.34 14.25 -11.78
C CYS A 458 -0.04 13.00 -12.61
N SER A 459 1.21 12.56 -12.63
CA SER A 459 1.61 11.31 -13.30
C SER A 459 1.17 10.07 -12.51
N GLY A 460 1.11 10.18 -11.18
CA GLY A 460 0.82 9.03 -10.34
C GLY A 460 0.49 9.38 -8.90
N VAL A 461 -0.01 8.38 -8.18
CA VAL A 461 -0.55 8.49 -6.83
C VAL A 461 0.06 7.45 -5.90
N VAL A 462 0.47 7.88 -4.69
CA VAL A 462 0.93 6.98 -3.63
C VAL A 462 -0.27 6.48 -2.82
N LEU A 463 -0.48 5.18 -2.82
CA LEU A 463 -1.46 4.50 -1.98
C LEU A 463 -0.78 3.87 -0.77
N LYS A 464 -1.42 3.96 0.39
CA LYS A 464 -0.97 3.35 1.66
C LYS A 464 -2.01 2.38 2.19
N TYR A 465 -1.55 1.24 2.69
CA TYR A 465 -2.41 0.24 3.34
C TYR A 465 -2.45 0.50 4.85
N ILE A 466 -3.44 1.22 5.30
CA ILE A 466 -3.58 1.67 6.70
C ILE A 466 -5.03 1.58 7.19
N ASN A 467 -5.22 1.52 8.50
CA ASN A 467 -6.52 1.63 9.18
C ASN A 467 -7.60 0.72 8.57
N GLN A 468 -8.69 1.29 8.03
CA GLN A 468 -9.82 0.57 7.43
C GLN A 468 -9.62 0.18 5.97
N THR A 469 -8.47 0.44 5.38
CA THR A 469 -8.22 0.07 3.98
C THR A 469 -8.32 -1.44 3.78
N LYS A 470 -9.18 -1.89 2.86
CA LYS A 470 -9.33 -3.31 2.51
C LYS A 470 -8.57 -3.64 1.23
N VAL A 471 -8.30 -4.91 1.01
CA VAL A 471 -7.68 -5.38 -0.24
C VAL A 471 -8.56 -5.04 -1.45
N SER A 472 -9.87 -5.21 -1.33
CA SER A 472 -10.82 -4.83 -2.38
C SER A 472 -10.81 -3.34 -2.69
N ASP A 473 -10.60 -2.48 -1.69
CA ASP A 473 -10.49 -1.04 -1.88
C ASP A 473 -9.26 -0.69 -2.72
N LEU A 474 -8.09 -1.30 -2.44
CA LEU A 474 -6.89 -1.09 -3.26
C LEU A 474 -7.07 -1.56 -4.71
N ILE A 475 -7.74 -2.70 -4.91
CA ILE A 475 -8.02 -3.23 -6.25
C ILE A 475 -8.91 -2.24 -7.03
N GLU A 476 -9.97 -1.73 -6.41
CA GLU A 476 -10.87 -0.74 -6.99
C GLU A 476 -10.12 0.54 -7.36
N PHE A 477 -9.29 1.07 -6.43
CA PHE A 477 -8.52 2.28 -6.68
C PHE A 477 -7.49 2.13 -7.78
N THR A 478 -6.73 1.04 -7.78
CA THR A 478 -5.76 0.80 -8.86
C THR A 478 -6.46 0.70 -10.21
N GLY A 479 -7.66 0.10 -10.28
CA GLY A 479 -8.46 0.08 -11.50
C GLY A 479 -8.91 1.47 -11.96
N LEU A 480 -9.30 2.34 -11.02
CA LEU A 480 -9.66 3.73 -11.34
C LEU A 480 -8.45 4.54 -11.80
N LEU A 481 -7.29 4.38 -11.16
CA LEU A 481 -6.04 5.04 -11.55
C LEU A 481 -5.59 4.60 -12.93
N ASP A 482 -5.60 3.30 -13.22
CA ASP A 482 -5.27 2.72 -14.53
C ASP A 482 -6.19 3.29 -15.63
N GLY A 483 -7.50 3.41 -15.35
CA GLY A 483 -8.48 4.00 -16.26
C GLY A 483 -8.24 5.47 -16.59
N GLN A 484 -7.58 6.21 -15.67
CA GLN A 484 -7.20 7.62 -15.84
C GLN A 484 -5.74 7.80 -16.25
N ARG A 485 -5.03 6.74 -16.60
CA ARG A 485 -3.60 6.72 -16.97
C ARG A 485 -2.65 7.23 -15.88
N HIS A 486 -3.07 7.18 -14.60
CA HIS A 486 -2.19 7.44 -13.48
C HIS A 486 -1.44 6.18 -13.09
N ILE A 487 -0.14 6.29 -12.84
CA ILE A 487 0.63 5.18 -12.28
C ILE A 487 0.33 5.01 -10.79
N THR A 488 0.25 3.77 -10.35
CA THR A 488 0.11 3.42 -8.94
C THR A 488 1.48 3.27 -8.28
N ILE A 489 1.66 3.90 -7.12
CA ILE A 489 2.80 3.72 -6.24
C ILE A 489 2.30 3.17 -4.90
N LEU A 490 2.87 2.08 -4.39
CA LEU A 490 2.59 1.65 -3.03
C LEU A 490 3.62 2.25 -2.07
N GLY A 491 3.13 2.94 -1.03
CA GLY A 491 3.95 3.58 -0.02
C GLY A 491 3.79 2.92 1.35
N SER A 492 4.90 2.73 2.08
CA SER A 492 4.85 2.33 3.47
C SER A 492 4.47 3.52 4.36
N PRO A 493 3.64 3.31 5.39
CA PRO A 493 3.38 4.33 6.41
C PRO A 493 4.59 4.54 7.33
N ASP A 494 4.55 5.61 8.14
CA ASP A 494 5.66 5.94 9.04
C ASP A 494 5.88 4.87 10.12
N GLY A 495 4.81 4.37 10.75
CA GLY A 495 4.84 3.27 11.72
C GLY A 495 4.81 1.90 11.03
N GLU A 496 5.90 1.56 10.36
CA GLU A 496 5.98 0.33 9.56
C GLU A 496 6.11 -0.92 10.45
N SER A 497 5.43 -1.99 10.07
CA SER A 497 5.50 -3.29 10.72
C SER A 497 6.53 -4.22 10.05
N SER A 498 6.83 -5.36 10.67
CA SER A 498 7.66 -6.40 10.07
C SER A 498 6.95 -7.25 9.01
N ASP A 499 5.66 -7.06 8.79
CA ASP A 499 4.88 -7.75 7.75
C ASP A 499 5.32 -7.30 6.35
N ASP A 500 5.60 -8.22 5.46
CA ASP A 500 6.12 -7.96 4.12
C ASP A 500 5.05 -7.96 3.01
N SER A 501 3.79 -8.18 3.38
CA SER A 501 2.66 -8.29 2.43
C SER A 501 2.44 -7.05 1.56
N LEU A 502 2.92 -5.86 1.99
CA LEU A 502 2.85 -4.64 1.18
C LEU A 502 3.54 -4.83 -0.18
N VAL A 503 4.61 -5.64 -0.22
CA VAL A 503 5.33 -5.95 -1.46
C VAL A 503 4.49 -6.85 -2.36
N ASP A 504 3.87 -7.88 -1.79
CA ASP A 504 2.95 -8.74 -2.54
C ASP A 504 1.74 -7.96 -3.08
N LEU A 505 1.19 -7.01 -2.30
CA LEU A 505 0.15 -6.10 -2.77
C LEU A 505 0.65 -5.26 -3.96
N ALA A 506 1.86 -4.67 -3.87
CA ALA A 506 2.42 -3.84 -4.92
C ALA A 506 2.61 -4.62 -6.23
N VAL A 507 3.16 -5.84 -6.16
CA VAL A 507 3.37 -6.70 -7.33
C VAL A 507 2.03 -7.17 -7.91
N GLY A 508 1.12 -7.67 -7.07
CA GLY A 508 -0.17 -8.18 -7.49
C GLY A 508 -1.10 -7.11 -8.10
N LEU A 509 -1.00 -5.88 -7.63
CA LEU A 509 -1.74 -4.73 -8.16
C LEU A 509 -1.09 -4.12 -9.41
N GLY A 510 0.15 -4.50 -9.76
CA GLY A 510 0.88 -3.93 -10.88
C GLY A 510 1.36 -2.51 -10.63
N ALA A 511 1.76 -2.19 -9.39
CA ALA A 511 2.32 -0.89 -9.04
C ALA A 511 3.61 -0.60 -9.83
N ARG A 512 3.76 0.64 -10.29
CA ARG A 512 4.96 1.08 -11.04
C ARG A 512 6.15 1.30 -10.12
N PHE A 513 5.93 1.85 -8.93
CA PHE A 513 6.94 2.10 -7.93
C PHE A 513 6.48 1.61 -6.55
N ILE A 514 7.47 1.37 -5.69
CA ILE A 514 7.24 1.07 -4.27
C ILE A 514 8.15 1.93 -3.40
N LYS A 515 7.58 2.65 -2.43
CA LYS A 515 8.27 3.56 -1.52
C LYS A 515 8.35 2.93 -0.13
N LEU A 516 9.47 2.28 0.20
CA LEU A 516 9.66 1.49 1.42
C LEU A 516 10.56 2.15 2.48
N GLY A 517 11.08 3.35 2.19
CA GLY A 517 12.10 3.99 3.02
C GLY A 517 13.51 3.47 2.73
N GLY A 518 14.41 3.54 3.72
CA GLY A 518 15.81 3.17 3.59
C GLY A 518 16.12 1.72 3.97
N LEU A 519 17.43 1.40 4.06
CA LEU A 519 17.94 0.04 4.25
C LEU A 519 18.55 -0.21 5.65
N SER A 520 18.34 0.70 6.62
CA SER A 520 18.99 0.60 7.93
C SER A 520 18.10 0.10 9.06
N ARG A 521 16.85 -0.31 8.78
CA ARG A 521 15.90 -0.84 9.75
C ARG A 521 15.33 -2.17 9.30
N GLY A 522 15.18 -3.11 10.22
CA GLY A 522 14.79 -4.49 9.94
C GLY A 522 13.41 -4.61 9.29
N GLU A 523 12.42 -3.84 9.78
CA GLU A 523 11.05 -3.84 9.26
C GLU A 523 10.97 -3.39 7.79
N ARG A 524 11.92 -2.57 7.32
CA ARG A 524 12.01 -2.12 5.95
C ARG A 524 12.82 -3.07 5.09
N VAL A 525 13.95 -3.57 5.60
CA VAL A 525 14.80 -4.54 4.90
C VAL A 525 14.04 -5.84 4.60
N THR A 526 13.16 -6.30 5.50
CA THR A 526 12.29 -7.46 5.25
C THR A 526 11.50 -7.33 3.95
N LYS A 527 11.00 -6.14 3.65
CA LYS A 527 10.25 -5.87 2.41
C LYS A 527 11.14 -5.88 1.16
N TYR A 528 12.36 -5.32 1.25
CA TYR A 528 13.32 -5.42 0.16
C TYR A 528 13.73 -6.88 -0.10
N ASN A 529 13.93 -7.68 0.96
CA ASN A 529 14.19 -9.11 0.81
C ASN A 529 13.02 -9.84 0.16
N ARG A 530 11.76 -9.46 0.49
CA ARG A 530 10.58 -10.04 -0.17
C ARG A 530 10.52 -9.68 -1.65
N LEU A 531 10.86 -8.43 -2.01
CA LEU A 531 10.90 -8.00 -3.41
C LEU A 531 11.94 -8.79 -4.22
N LEU A 532 13.13 -9.01 -3.64
CA LEU A 532 14.18 -9.85 -4.23
C LEU A 532 13.71 -11.30 -4.41
N ALA A 533 13.02 -11.87 -3.42
CA ALA A 533 12.50 -13.22 -3.49
C ALA A 533 11.44 -13.38 -4.60
N ILE A 534 10.55 -12.39 -4.75
CA ILE A 534 9.54 -12.38 -5.83
C ILE A 534 10.22 -12.24 -7.20
N GLU A 535 11.27 -11.42 -7.34
CA GLU A 535 12.05 -11.32 -8.58
C GLU A 535 12.61 -12.69 -8.99
N GLU A 536 13.24 -13.42 -8.04
CA GLU A 536 13.77 -14.76 -8.29
C GLU A 536 12.68 -15.75 -8.70
N GLU A 537 11.54 -15.70 -8.03
CA GLU A 537 10.42 -16.59 -8.30
C GLU A 537 9.83 -16.34 -9.71
N LEU A 538 9.57 -15.07 -10.06
CA LEU A 538 9.06 -14.71 -11.38
C LEU A 538 10.07 -15.02 -12.51
N ALA A 539 11.36 -14.78 -12.28
CA ALA A 539 12.41 -15.10 -13.24
C ALA A 539 12.53 -16.61 -13.46
N LYS A 540 12.48 -17.41 -12.38
CA LYS A 540 12.50 -18.89 -12.45
C LYS A 540 11.28 -19.42 -13.23
N ASN A 541 10.11 -18.84 -13.03
CA ASN A 541 8.88 -19.22 -13.69
C ASN A 541 8.76 -18.64 -15.11
N ARG A 542 9.70 -17.80 -15.54
CA ARG A 542 9.69 -17.10 -16.84
C ARG A 542 8.43 -16.22 -17.03
N THR A 543 7.92 -15.67 -15.96
CA THR A 543 6.77 -14.77 -15.92
C THR A 543 7.16 -13.33 -15.58
N LEU A 544 8.45 -13.07 -15.37
CA LEU A 544 8.97 -11.71 -15.14
C LEU A 544 8.99 -10.95 -16.47
N ARG A 545 8.20 -9.86 -16.54
CA ARG A 545 8.28 -8.91 -17.64
C ARG A 545 9.41 -7.92 -17.38
N SER A 546 10.35 -7.83 -18.30
CA SER A 546 11.39 -6.80 -18.29
C SER A 546 10.88 -5.51 -18.92
N GLU A 547 11.05 -4.40 -18.22
CA GLU A 547 10.79 -3.08 -18.78
C GLU A 547 12.07 -2.49 -19.37
N ALA A 548 11.98 -1.92 -20.56
CA ALA A 548 13.14 -1.39 -21.25
C ALA A 548 13.58 -0.01 -20.71
N ASN A 549 12.62 0.89 -20.46
CA ASN A 549 12.87 2.28 -20.05
C ASN A 549 11.74 2.82 -19.16
N PHE A 550 11.98 3.94 -18.50
CA PHE A 550 10.93 4.73 -17.86
C PHE A 550 10.10 5.45 -18.92
N GLU A 551 8.77 5.33 -18.79
CA GLU A 551 7.81 5.99 -19.68
C GLU A 551 7.20 7.19 -18.94
N PHE A 552 7.28 8.37 -19.55
CA PHE A 552 6.75 9.62 -19.02
C PHE A 552 5.47 10.03 -19.78
N THR A 553 4.58 10.76 -19.13
CA THR A 553 3.33 11.25 -19.72
C THR A 553 3.53 12.66 -20.26
N ASP A 554 3.27 12.88 -21.54
CA ASP A 554 3.26 14.22 -22.13
C ASP A 554 1.87 14.86 -22.01
N PHE A 555 1.67 15.65 -20.97
CA PHE A 555 0.41 16.34 -20.72
C PHE A 555 0.14 17.50 -21.70
N ALA A 556 1.14 17.97 -22.44
CA ALA A 556 0.98 19.05 -23.40
C ALA A 556 0.26 18.57 -24.68
N GLU A 557 0.42 17.31 -25.07
CA GLU A 557 -0.27 16.71 -26.21
C GLU A 557 -1.75 16.43 -25.90
N GLU A 558 -2.10 16.10 -24.65
CA GLU A 558 -3.47 15.79 -24.24
C GLU A 558 -4.39 17.03 -24.15
N THR A 559 -3.83 18.24 -24.08
CA THR A 559 -4.61 19.50 -24.05
C THR A 559 -4.97 20.05 -25.42
N GLN A 560 -4.55 19.43 -26.51
CA GLN A 560 -5.01 19.83 -27.84
C GLN A 560 -6.43 19.29 -28.08
N PRO A 561 -7.44 20.12 -28.43
CA PRO A 561 -8.77 19.65 -28.76
C PRO A 561 -8.65 18.72 -29.97
N GLU A 562 -9.27 17.55 -29.87
CA GLU A 562 -9.41 16.63 -30.99
C GLU A 562 -9.87 17.43 -32.22
N LYS A 563 -9.03 17.45 -33.25
CA LYS A 563 -9.43 17.99 -34.53
C LYS A 563 -10.61 17.16 -34.99
N GLU A 564 -11.80 17.76 -35.01
CA GLU A 564 -13.01 17.20 -35.61
C GLU A 564 -12.65 16.61 -36.95
N LEU A 565 -12.67 15.29 -37.05
CA LEU A 565 -12.78 14.61 -38.36
C LEU A 565 -14.20 14.86 -38.82
N SER A 566 -14.36 15.93 -39.61
CA SER A 566 -15.58 16.20 -40.36
C SER A 566 -15.84 15.10 -41.38
N ASP A 567 -17.04 14.54 -41.26
CA ASP A 567 -17.87 14.02 -42.34
C ASP A 567 -17.27 13.00 -43.32
N VAL A 568 -17.43 11.72 -42.99
CA VAL A 568 -17.73 10.71 -43.99
C VAL A 568 -18.98 9.95 -43.55
N ILE A 569 -20.10 10.27 -44.15
CA ILE A 569 -21.37 9.54 -43.98
C ILE A 569 -21.22 8.17 -44.65
N PRO A 570 -21.39 7.04 -43.95
CA PRO A 570 -21.49 5.74 -44.61
C PRO A 570 -22.93 5.49 -45.12
N PRO A 571 -23.11 4.77 -46.25
CA PRO A 571 -24.42 4.47 -46.80
C PRO A 571 -25.21 3.47 -45.95
N PRO A 572 -26.55 3.43 -46.05
CA PRO A 572 -27.39 2.63 -45.14
C PRO A 572 -27.25 1.13 -45.41
N ALA A 573 -27.12 0.36 -44.33
CA ALA A 573 -27.06 -1.10 -44.35
C ALA A 573 -28.46 -1.70 -44.58
N GLN A 574 -28.51 -2.69 -45.46
CA GLN A 574 -29.71 -3.52 -45.76
C GLN A 574 -29.95 -4.53 -44.62
N ASP A 575 -31.23 -4.72 -44.32
CA ASP A 575 -31.77 -5.68 -43.35
C ASP A 575 -31.32 -7.11 -43.65
N SER A 576 -30.77 -7.79 -42.65
CA SER A 576 -30.72 -9.25 -42.62
C SER A 576 -31.02 -9.76 -41.22
N LEU A 577 -31.96 -10.72 -41.17
CA LEU A 577 -32.54 -11.41 -40.02
C LEU A 577 -31.52 -12.06 -39.06
N PRO A 578 -31.85 -12.21 -37.77
CA PRO A 578 -30.93 -12.78 -36.76
C PRO A 578 -30.90 -14.31 -36.83
N PRO A 579 -29.74 -14.96 -36.61
CA PRO A 579 -29.65 -16.41 -36.43
C PRO A 579 -29.95 -16.85 -35.00
N GLN A 580 -30.58 -17.99 -34.92
CA GLN A 580 -31.02 -18.67 -33.71
C GLN A 580 -29.85 -19.09 -32.81
N LEU A 581 -30.06 -18.94 -31.50
CA LEU A 581 -29.22 -19.43 -30.41
C LEU A 581 -29.15 -20.96 -30.41
N SER A 582 -27.96 -21.52 -30.60
CA SER A 582 -27.61 -22.88 -30.25
C SER A 582 -26.69 -22.83 -29.00
N GLN A 583 -27.08 -23.61 -27.99
CA GLN A 583 -26.35 -23.77 -26.73
C GLN A 583 -24.98 -24.43 -26.94
N PRO A 584 -23.89 -23.98 -26.32
CA PRO A 584 -22.66 -24.75 -26.31
C PRO A 584 -22.63 -25.75 -25.14
N ALA A 585 -22.26 -26.97 -25.49
CA ALA A 585 -22.00 -28.05 -24.55
C ALA A 585 -20.71 -27.76 -23.73
N LEU A 586 -20.79 -28.02 -22.43
CA LEU A 586 -19.66 -28.01 -21.49
C LEU A 586 -18.65 -29.08 -21.88
N GLN A 587 -17.50 -28.69 -22.39
CA GLN A 587 -16.30 -29.53 -22.44
C GLN A 587 -15.40 -29.19 -21.24
N VAL A 588 -15.28 -30.17 -20.34
CA VAL A 588 -14.31 -30.17 -19.24
C VAL A 588 -12.94 -30.51 -19.82
N HIS A 589 -12.05 -29.54 -19.90
CA HIS A 589 -10.63 -29.79 -20.18
C HIS A 589 -9.91 -30.04 -18.86
N SER A 590 -9.52 -31.28 -18.63
CA SER A 590 -8.55 -31.70 -17.61
C SER A 590 -7.15 -31.27 -18.03
N LEU A 591 -6.50 -30.45 -17.22
CA LEU A 591 -5.09 -30.10 -17.30
C LEU A 591 -4.22 -31.27 -16.80
N PRO A 592 -3.18 -31.67 -17.50
CA PRO A 592 -2.22 -32.65 -17.02
C PRO A 592 -1.24 -32.00 -16.01
N ALA A 593 -1.15 -32.57 -14.82
CA ALA A 593 -0.11 -32.28 -13.85
C ALA A 593 1.23 -32.83 -14.37
N GLN A 594 2.15 -31.98 -14.77
CA GLN A 594 3.55 -32.34 -14.95
C GLN A 594 4.29 -32.19 -13.62
N LEU A 595 4.69 -33.32 -13.05
CA LEU A 595 5.69 -33.41 -11.97
C LEU A 595 7.11 -33.31 -12.59
N PRO A 596 8.05 -32.58 -11.96
CA PRO A 596 9.43 -32.58 -12.42
C PRO A 596 10.14 -33.89 -12.05
N ASP A 597 10.82 -34.46 -13.03
CA ASP A 597 11.74 -35.59 -12.87
C ASP A 597 12.92 -35.23 -11.96
N ASN A 598 13.00 -35.88 -10.80
CA ASN A 598 14.21 -35.96 -10.00
C ASN A 598 15.02 -37.19 -10.44
N ASN A 599 16.03 -36.99 -11.26
CA ASN A 599 17.16 -37.90 -11.34
C ASN A 599 18.40 -37.12 -11.79
N THR A 600 19.28 -36.84 -10.83
CA THR A 600 20.73 -36.98 -10.93
C THR A 600 21.36 -36.63 -9.59
N LEU A 601 21.67 -37.68 -8.84
CA LEU A 601 22.70 -37.68 -7.81
C LEU A 601 23.88 -38.47 -8.38
N THR A 602 24.98 -37.80 -8.61
CA THR A 602 26.36 -38.22 -8.28
C THR A 602 27.14 -36.98 -7.88
#